data_e1b366f9daec0c17edea614d0867e33f
#
_entry.id   e1b366f9daec0c17edea614d0867e33f
#
_cell.length_a   1.000
_cell.length_b   1.000
_cell.length_c   1.000
_cell.angle_alpha   90.00
_cell.angle_beta   90.00
_cell.angle_gamma   90.00
#
_symmetry.space_group_name_H-M   'P 1'
#
loop_
_entity.id
_entity.type
_entity.pdbx_description
1 polymer ?
#
loop_
_entity_poly.entity_id
_entity_poly.type
_entity_poly.pdbx_seq_one_letter_code
_entity_poly.pdbx_strand_id
1 'polypeptide(L)'
;MMMHNRRAMTLYNLFPLLAGPFSRWGEHFTRAAAMGFDWVFVNPIQRPGASRSLYSIADYFGFNPALLDPQSTTPPAEQVRQMVSQARASGLRLMIDLVINHCAIDSPLTREHPEWFVREPDGRVSSPFCLENGQKVVWHDLAQFDHHHTRDPEGLYRYCLSVVEHLLALGFQGFRCDAAYQVPPNLWQRLIQEIKSRHLHTCFVAETLGCSADQTRDTAQSGFDYVFNSSKWWNFQDWWLIEQYNLVRETTRSISFPESHDTPRLCQEVNGNLNAVKQWYLFSALFSAGVMMPIGFEFGFRKPLHVVNTSPADWEKTDADLTSYIAKVNAIKKGHFVFHEESPTNMFPYQNPNILIMWKASAKHRDEALLILNKDPQHHQEFSTDQFRRFVQSGAPLRDVSPEYALEYIHEPFHYSLRPGQGLVLVTSRM
;
A
#
# COMPACT_ATOMS: atom_id res chain seq x y z
N MET A 1 13.47 23.88 -10.84
CA MET A 1 12.54 22.86 -10.28
C MET A 1 13.42 21.70 -9.80
N MET A 2 13.82 21.69 -8.51
CA MET A 2 14.69 20.65 -7.95
C MET A 2 13.87 19.36 -7.87
N MET A 3 14.15 18.40 -8.77
CA MET A 3 13.63 17.05 -8.64
C MET A 3 14.28 16.42 -7.41
N HIS A 4 13.54 16.40 -6.30
CA HIS A 4 13.93 15.60 -5.14
C HIS A 4 14.11 14.16 -5.61
N ASN A 5 15.26 13.61 -5.29
CA ASN A 5 15.64 12.21 -5.54
C ASN A 5 14.66 11.32 -4.73
N ARG A 6 13.46 11.07 -5.30
CA ARG A 6 12.39 10.35 -4.60
C ARG A 6 12.78 8.87 -4.57
N ARG A 7 13.20 8.40 -3.40
CA ARG A 7 13.49 6.99 -3.14
C ARG A 7 12.24 6.13 -3.34
N ALA A 8 12.43 4.83 -3.56
CA ALA A 8 11.34 3.85 -3.52
C ALA A 8 10.56 3.95 -2.22
N MET A 9 9.25 3.71 -2.25
CA MET A 9 8.43 3.63 -1.05
C MET A 9 8.32 2.18 -0.59
N THR A 10 8.65 1.92 0.67
CA THR A 10 8.39 0.65 1.34
C THR A 10 7.47 0.93 2.52
N LEU A 11 6.27 0.35 2.49
CA LEU A 11 5.15 0.69 3.37
C LEU A 11 4.70 -0.54 4.15
N TYR A 12 4.79 -0.49 5.48
CA TYR A 12 4.28 -1.51 6.38
C TYR A 12 2.92 -1.07 6.91
N ASN A 13 1.85 -1.79 6.63
CA ASN A 13 0.53 -1.49 7.17
C ASN A 13 0.40 -2.08 8.58
N LEU A 14 0.41 -1.23 9.58
CA LEU A 14 0.17 -1.60 10.97
C LEU A 14 -1.32 -1.48 11.27
N PHE A 15 -1.99 -2.62 11.46
CA PHE A 15 -3.41 -2.66 11.76
C PHE A 15 -3.66 -2.43 13.26
N PRO A 16 -4.29 -1.31 13.65
CA PRO A 16 -4.36 -0.85 15.04
C PRO A 16 -4.96 -1.86 16.02
N LEU A 17 -6.06 -2.51 15.63
CA LEU A 17 -6.76 -3.45 16.52
C LEU A 17 -5.92 -4.71 16.82
N LEU A 18 -5.10 -5.18 15.85
CA LEU A 18 -4.19 -6.31 16.08
C LEU A 18 -2.99 -5.88 16.92
N ALA A 19 -2.47 -4.68 16.70
CA ALA A 19 -1.34 -4.14 17.45
C ALA A 19 -1.71 -3.76 18.91
N GLY A 20 -2.99 -3.45 19.17
CA GLY A 20 -3.49 -3.07 20.50
C GLY A 20 -3.15 -1.64 20.89
N PRO A 21 -2.98 -1.35 22.20
CA PRO A 21 -2.72 -0.01 22.68
C PRO A 21 -1.44 0.60 22.13
N PHE A 22 -1.43 1.93 21.92
CA PHE A 22 -0.28 2.68 21.36
C PHE A 22 1.05 2.40 22.09
N SER A 23 1.00 2.14 23.39
CA SER A 23 2.18 1.81 24.20
C SER A 23 2.92 0.54 23.75
N ARG A 24 2.26 -0.34 22.99
CA ARG A 24 2.86 -1.60 22.47
C ARG A 24 3.42 -1.48 21.05
N TRP A 25 3.22 -0.36 20.36
CA TRP A 25 3.59 -0.25 18.93
C TRP A 25 5.10 -0.15 18.67
N GLY A 26 5.89 0.17 19.68
CA GLY A 26 7.34 0.29 19.56
C GLY A 26 8.04 -0.97 19.04
N GLU A 27 7.60 -2.17 19.44
CA GLU A 27 8.13 -3.44 18.94
C GLU A 27 7.81 -3.66 17.45
N HIS A 28 6.62 -3.27 17.00
CA HIS A 28 6.22 -3.34 15.60
C HIS A 28 7.03 -2.35 14.74
N PHE A 29 7.30 -1.16 15.25
CA PHE A 29 8.18 -0.19 14.57
C PHE A 29 9.60 -0.71 14.43
N THR A 30 10.17 -1.27 15.50
CA THR A 30 11.50 -1.87 15.48
C THR A 30 11.57 -2.99 14.43
N ARG A 31 10.57 -3.87 14.38
CA ARG A 31 10.50 -4.95 13.40
C ARG A 31 10.34 -4.44 11.97
N ALA A 32 9.44 -3.48 11.73
CA ALA A 32 9.25 -2.87 10.41
C ALA A 32 10.55 -2.21 9.91
N ALA A 33 11.24 -1.47 10.77
CA ALA A 33 12.52 -0.85 10.44
C ALA A 33 13.61 -1.90 10.11
N ALA A 34 13.68 -2.99 10.89
CA ALA A 34 14.62 -4.11 10.64
C ALA A 34 14.36 -4.82 9.31
N MET A 35 13.11 -4.92 8.88
CA MET A 35 12.73 -5.42 7.55
C MET A 35 12.98 -4.39 6.42
N GLY A 36 13.48 -3.20 6.74
CA GLY A 36 13.84 -2.19 5.76
C GLY A 36 12.65 -1.36 5.25
N PHE A 37 11.55 -1.27 5.99
CA PHE A 37 10.49 -0.31 5.66
C PHE A 37 10.90 1.13 6.00
N ASP A 38 10.39 2.10 5.23
CA ASP A 38 10.62 3.54 5.45
C ASP A 38 9.38 4.21 6.03
N TRP A 39 8.22 3.62 5.76
CA TRP A 39 6.94 4.12 6.20
C TRP A 39 6.14 3.04 6.94
N VAL A 40 5.39 3.49 7.92
CA VAL A 40 4.29 2.71 8.50
C VAL A 40 2.98 3.41 8.15
N PHE A 41 2.08 2.68 7.52
CA PHE A 41 0.71 3.09 7.27
C PHE A 41 -0.18 2.53 8.37
N VAL A 42 -0.96 3.41 9.00
CA VAL A 42 -1.86 3.10 10.11
C VAL A 42 -3.30 3.29 9.65
N ASN A 43 -4.16 2.28 9.82
CA ASN A 43 -5.60 2.43 9.60
C ASN A 43 -6.19 3.43 10.61
N PRO A 44 -7.44 3.92 10.45
CA PRO A 44 -7.97 4.99 11.28
C PRO A 44 -7.84 4.72 12.78
N ILE A 45 -7.40 5.73 13.53
CA ILE A 45 -7.26 5.69 15.00
C ILE A 45 -8.28 6.57 15.69
N GLN A 46 -9.11 7.27 14.94
CA GLN A 46 -10.12 8.18 15.42
C GLN A 46 -11.22 7.42 16.17
N ARG A 47 -12.04 8.16 16.92
CA ARG A 47 -13.15 7.60 17.69
C ARG A 47 -14.22 7.04 16.75
N PRO A 48 -14.48 5.72 16.78
CA PRO A 48 -15.49 5.12 15.93
C PRO A 48 -16.91 5.38 16.45
N GLY A 49 -17.90 5.21 15.58
CA GLY A 49 -19.32 5.18 15.91
C GLY A 49 -19.76 3.87 16.58
N ALA A 50 -21.06 3.69 16.70
CA ALA A 50 -21.69 2.56 17.39
C ALA A 50 -21.32 1.19 16.79
N SER A 51 -21.02 1.10 15.48
CA SER A 51 -20.55 -0.13 14.83
C SER A 51 -19.15 -0.56 15.29
N ARG A 52 -18.37 0.36 15.85
CA ARG A 52 -16.97 0.20 16.26
C ARG A 52 -16.01 -0.11 15.10
N SER A 53 -16.46 0.00 13.86
CA SER A 53 -15.57 -0.09 12.70
C SER A 53 -14.57 1.05 12.70
N LEU A 54 -13.30 0.76 12.42
CA LEU A 54 -12.24 1.78 12.29
C LEU A 54 -12.61 2.84 11.24
N TYR A 55 -13.33 2.46 10.20
CA TYR A 55 -13.73 3.37 9.10
C TYR A 55 -15.05 4.10 9.36
N SER A 56 -15.82 3.70 10.39
CA SER A 56 -17.02 4.39 10.82
C SER A 56 -16.66 5.45 11.88
N ILE A 57 -16.05 6.57 11.43
CA ILE A 57 -15.51 7.61 12.31
C ILE A 57 -16.64 8.53 12.78
N ALA A 58 -16.91 8.55 14.11
CA ALA A 58 -17.89 9.46 14.70
C ALA A 58 -17.29 10.82 15.12
N ASP A 59 -16.02 10.82 15.55
CA ASP A 59 -15.30 12.03 15.98
C ASP A 59 -13.87 11.98 15.43
N TYR A 60 -13.58 12.88 14.49
CA TYR A 60 -12.28 12.95 13.80
C TYR A 60 -11.14 13.50 14.66
N PHE A 61 -11.47 14.19 15.76
CA PHE A 61 -10.51 14.81 16.68
C PHE A 61 -10.31 14.01 17.96
N GLY A 62 -11.22 13.07 18.25
CA GLY A 62 -11.08 12.09 19.31
C GLY A 62 -10.36 10.82 18.87
N PHE A 63 -10.01 9.95 19.80
CA PHE A 63 -9.28 8.72 19.55
C PHE A 63 -10.09 7.49 19.98
N ASN A 64 -9.84 6.37 19.30
CA ASN A 64 -10.45 5.09 19.63
C ASN A 64 -10.00 4.64 21.02
N PRO A 65 -10.93 4.46 21.98
CA PRO A 65 -10.57 4.07 23.33
C PRO A 65 -9.83 2.72 23.43
N ALA A 66 -10.05 1.81 22.48
CA ALA A 66 -9.38 0.51 22.43
C ALA A 66 -7.87 0.61 22.15
N LEU A 67 -7.40 1.75 21.63
CA LEU A 67 -6.01 2.00 21.31
C LEU A 67 -5.26 2.81 22.37
N LEU A 68 -6.00 3.33 23.35
CA LEU A 68 -5.40 4.05 24.48
C LEU A 68 -4.92 3.06 25.54
N ASP A 69 -3.85 3.40 26.24
CA ASP A 69 -3.42 2.64 27.42
C ASP A 69 -4.37 2.93 28.59
N PRO A 70 -5.16 1.95 29.07
CA PRO A 70 -6.14 2.17 30.11
C PRO A 70 -5.52 2.48 31.48
N GLN A 71 -4.22 2.20 31.67
CA GLN A 71 -3.50 2.47 32.92
C GLN A 71 -2.74 3.81 32.89
N SER A 72 -2.69 4.46 31.70
CA SER A 72 -1.96 5.71 31.54
C SER A 72 -2.79 6.91 31.97
N THR A 73 -2.19 7.82 32.72
CA THR A 73 -2.74 9.16 32.99
C THR A 73 -2.42 10.20 31.95
N THR A 74 -1.64 9.80 30.93
CA THR A 74 -1.25 10.67 29.81
C THR A 74 -2.47 10.98 28.94
N PRO A 75 -2.73 12.25 28.59
CA PRO A 75 -3.84 12.62 27.72
C PRO A 75 -3.78 11.87 26.38
N PRO A 76 -4.93 11.50 25.79
CA PRO A 76 -4.97 10.70 24.55
C PRO A 76 -4.12 11.26 23.40
N ALA A 77 -4.17 12.57 23.13
CA ALA A 77 -3.38 13.20 22.09
C ALA A 77 -1.87 13.09 22.35
N GLU A 78 -1.46 13.08 23.62
CA GLU A 78 -0.05 12.93 23.97
C GLU A 78 0.41 11.48 23.84
N GLN A 79 -0.45 10.48 24.11
CA GLN A 79 -0.15 9.08 23.81
C GLN A 79 0.12 8.88 22.31
N VAL A 80 -0.68 9.54 21.44
CA VAL A 80 -0.45 9.52 19.99
C VAL A 80 0.89 10.17 19.63
N ARG A 81 1.21 11.35 20.20
CA ARG A 81 2.50 12.00 19.93
C ARG A 81 3.70 11.15 20.37
N GLN A 82 3.58 10.47 21.51
CA GLN A 82 4.61 9.55 21.99
C GLN A 82 4.78 8.37 21.04
N MET A 83 3.70 7.78 20.55
CA MET A 83 3.72 6.72 19.53
C MET A 83 4.38 7.20 18.24
N VAL A 84 4.03 8.40 17.74
CA VAL A 84 4.68 9.00 16.56
C VAL A 84 6.18 9.23 16.80
N SER A 85 6.56 9.67 17.99
CA SER A 85 7.96 9.87 18.37
C SER A 85 8.74 8.54 18.38
N GLN A 86 8.14 7.46 18.87
CA GLN A 86 8.74 6.11 18.83
C GLN A 86 8.99 5.63 17.40
N ALA A 87 8.02 5.82 16.50
CA ALA A 87 8.21 5.48 15.08
C ALA A 87 9.38 6.27 14.47
N ARG A 88 9.45 7.57 14.74
CA ARG A 88 10.54 8.45 14.28
C ARG A 88 11.90 8.02 14.85
N ALA A 89 11.94 7.63 16.12
CA ALA A 89 13.17 7.11 16.76
C ALA A 89 13.65 5.79 16.10
N SER A 90 12.74 5.00 15.54
CA SER A 90 13.05 3.82 14.73
C SER A 90 13.41 4.15 13.26
N GLY A 91 13.50 5.44 12.88
CA GLY A 91 13.80 5.86 11.52
C GLY A 91 12.62 5.79 10.55
N LEU A 92 11.39 5.59 11.06
CA LEU A 92 10.18 5.45 10.26
C LEU A 92 9.39 6.74 10.17
N ARG A 93 8.71 6.93 9.05
CA ARG A 93 7.68 7.94 8.84
C ARG A 93 6.30 7.33 9.01
N LEU A 94 5.36 8.07 9.59
CA LEU A 94 4.00 7.59 9.77
C LEU A 94 3.06 8.20 8.73
N MET A 95 2.26 7.34 8.14
CA MET A 95 1.12 7.64 7.28
C MET A 95 -0.14 7.13 7.98
N ILE A 96 -1.22 7.91 7.94
CA ILE A 96 -2.51 7.51 8.50
C ILE A 96 -3.58 7.49 7.42
N ASP A 97 -4.60 6.66 7.64
CA ASP A 97 -5.76 6.64 6.75
C ASP A 97 -6.57 7.93 6.90
N LEU A 98 -6.88 8.56 5.78
CA LEU A 98 -7.72 9.75 5.69
C LEU A 98 -9.05 9.37 5.04
N VAL A 99 -10.08 9.29 5.86
CA VAL A 99 -11.44 8.95 5.46
C VAL A 99 -12.24 10.23 5.38
N ILE A 100 -12.45 10.78 4.17
CA ILE A 100 -13.23 12.01 3.96
C ILE A 100 -14.35 11.85 2.92
N ASN A 101 -14.63 10.62 2.50
CA ASN A 101 -15.77 10.28 1.64
C ASN A 101 -17.03 9.92 2.45
N HIS A 102 -16.86 9.57 3.73
CA HIS A 102 -17.95 9.23 4.66
C HIS A 102 -17.52 9.44 6.11
N CYS A 103 -18.48 9.38 7.02
CA CYS A 103 -18.26 9.25 8.46
C CYS A 103 -19.23 8.20 9.06
N ALA A 104 -19.23 8.01 10.38
CA ALA A 104 -20.23 7.18 11.05
C ALA A 104 -21.65 7.73 10.85
N ILE A 105 -22.64 6.87 10.67
CA ILE A 105 -24.06 7.27 10.54
C ILE A 105 -24.57 7.97 11.80
N ASP A 106 -24.01 7.63 12.96
CA ASP A 106 -24.31 8.21 14.27
C ASP A 106 -23.37 9.36 14.66
N SER A 107 -22.49 9.81 13.75
CA SER A 107 -21.65 10.99 13.99
C SER A 107 -22.51 12.23 14.29
N PRO A 108 -22.11 13.10 15.26
CA PRO A 108 -22.76 14.38 15.49
C PRO A 108 -22.90 15.24 14.24
N LEU A 109 -21.95 15.12 13.29
CA LEU A 109 -21.94 15.87 12.03
C LEU A 109 -23.24 15.69 11.22
N THR A 110 -23.87 14.51 11.27
CA THR A 110 -25.11 14.22 10.54
C THR A 110 -26.28 15.10 10.98
N ARG A 111 -26.23 15.63 12.22
CA ARG A 111 -27.23 16.51 12.83
C ARG A 111 -26.80 17.96 12.84
N GLU A 112 -25.51 18.23 13.05
CA GLU A 112 -24.94 19.58 13.14
C GLU A 112 -24.78 20.21 11.75
N HIS A 113 -24.47 19.39 10.73
CA HIS A 113 -24.26 19.82 9.34
C HIS A 113 -25.02 18.89 8.37
N PRO A 114 -26.35 18.82 8.45
CA PRO A 114 -27.15 17.91 7.62
C PRO A 114 -27.01 18.17 6.12
N GLU A 115 -26.60 19.39 5.72
CA GLU A 115 -26.33 19.80 4.34
C GLU A 115 -25.06 19.18 3.75
N TRP A 116 -24.18 18.61 4.55
CA TRP A 116 -22.95 17.97 4.09
C TRP A 116 -23.12 16.53 3.61
N PHE A 117 -24.34 15.97 3.71
CA PHE A 117 -24.58 14.56 3.45
C PHE A 117 -25.51 14.32 2.28
N VAL A 118 -25.19 13.29 1.47
CA VAL A 118 -26.10 12.79 0.45
C VAL A 118 -27.39 12.30 1.12
N ARG A 119 -28.54 12.65 0.50
CA ARG A 119 -29.86 12.26 0.98
C ARG A 119 -30.56 11.32 0.01
N GLU A 120 -31.20 10.30 0.56
CA GLU A 120 -32.15 9.47 -0.15
C GLU A 120 -33.45 10.25 -0.45
N PRO A 121 -34.27 9.83 -1.42
CA PRO A 121 -35.55 10.49 -1.73
C PRO A 121 -36.51 10.62 -0.55
N ASP A 122 -36.41 9.76 0.46
CA ASP A 122 -37.19 9.78 1.68
C ASP A 122 -36.59 10.69 2.79
N GLY A 123 -35.50 11.39 2.47
CA GLY A 123 -34.81 12.33 3.37
C GLY A 123 -33.78 11.70 4.32
N ARG A 124 -33.66 10.37 4.36
CA ARG A 124 -32.61 9.72 5.15
C ARG A 124 -31.21 10.03 4.59
N VAL A 125 -30.22 9.99 5.45
CA VAL A 125 -28.81 10.08 5.03
C VAL A 125 -28.47 8.82 4.21
N SER A 126 -27.86 9.02 3.05
CA SER A 126 -27.42 7.93 2.18
C SER A 126 -26.15 7.27 2.73
N SER A 127 -26.04 5.97 2.57
CA SER A 127 -24.85 5.20 2.91
C SER A 127 -24.04 4.90 1.66
N PRO A 128 -22.69 4.98 1.73
CA PRO A 128 -21.84 4.58 0.62
C PRO A 128 -21.97 3.09 0.32
N PHE A 129 -21.61 2.70 -0.90
CA PHE A 129 -21.67 1.31 -1.36
C PHE A 129 -20.52 1.01 -2.33
N CYS A 130 -20.24 -0.28 -2.50
CA CYS A 130 -19.43 -0.78 -3.60
C CYS A 130 -20.19 -1.83 -4.41
N LEU A 131 -19.62 -2.22 -5.55
CA LEU A 131 -20.11 -3.35 -6.34
C LEU A 131 -19.16 -4.52 -6.16
N GLU A 132 -19.63 -5.58 -5.54
CA GLU A 132 -18.90 -6.84 -5.42
C GLU A 132 -19.56 -7.89 -6.31
N ASN A 133 -18.84 -8.41 -7.30
CA ASN A 133 -19.37 -9.36 -8.28
C ASN A 133 -20.70 -8.91 -8.94
N GLY A 134 -20.84 -7.59 -9.17
CA GLY A 134 -22.05 -6.99 -9.73
C GLY A 134 -23.20 -6.79 -8.73
N GLN A 135 -23.02 -7.15 -7.47
CA GLN A 135 -24.01 -6.93 -6.41
C GLN A 135 -23.66 -5.68 -5.60
N LYS A 136 -24.69 -4.88 -5.28
CA LYS A 136 -24.52 -3.68 -4.46
C LYS A 136 -24.39 -4.07 -2.98
N VAL A 137 -23.22 -3.80 -2.40
CA VAL A 137 -22.95 -3.93 -0.95
C VAL A 137 -22.99 -2.55 -0.33
N VAL A 138 -23.95 -2.32 0.57
CA VAL A 138 -24.18 -1.03 1.22
C VAL A 138 -23.68 -1.08 2.65
N TRP A 139 -22.88 -0.09 3.07
CA TRP A 139 -22.38 0.04 4.45
C TRP A 139 -23.31 0.93 5.27
N HIS A 140 -24.33 0.32 5.87
CA HIS A 140 -25.41 1.02 6.58
C HIS A 140 -24.99 1.75 7.86
N ASP A 141 -23.81 1.48 8.38
CA ASP A 141 -23.21 2.17 9.52
C ASP A 141 -22.47 3.47 9.13
N LEU A 142 -22.46 3.81 7.83
CA LEU A 142 -21.77 4.97 7.28
C LEU A 142 -22.75 6.00 6.71
N ALA A 143 -22.37 7.28 6.80
CA ALA A 143 -23.02 8.44 6.21
C ALA A 143 -22.12 9.01 5.13
N GLN A 144 -22.60 9.08 3.88
CA GLN A 144 -21.85 9.55 2.74
C GLN A 144 -21.82 11.09 2.70
N PHE A 145 -20.63 11.71 2.66
CA PHE A 145 -20.48 13.13 2.40
C PHE A 145 -20.87 13.49 0.96
N ASP A 146 -21.57 14.61 0.81
CA ASP A 146 -21.97 15.14 -0.50
C ASP A 146 -20.97 16.19 -1.00
N HIS A 147 -19.86 15.74 -1.52
CA HIS A 147 -18.85 16.61 -2.11
C HIS A 147 -19.25 17.23 -3.45
N HIS A 148 -20.35 16.79 -4.05
CA HIS A 148 -20.77 17.22 -5.39
C HIS A 148 -21.87 18.28 -5.34
N HIS A 149 -22.82 18.15 -4.41
CA HIS A 149 -24.07 18.94 -4.43
C HIS A 149 -24.41 19.58 -3.08
N THR A 150 -23.52 19.48 -2.08
CA THR A 150 -23.73 20.13 -0.79
C THR A 150 -24.00 21.63 -0.96
N ARG A 151 -24.89 22.18 -0.12
CA ARG A 151 -25.17 23.61 -0.09
C ARG A 151 -24.07 24.43 0.61
N ASP A 152 -23.15 23.76 1.31
CA ASP A 152 -22.02 24.37 1.99
C ASP A 152 -20.70 23.67 1.60
N PRO A 153 -20.26 23.77 0.34
CA PRO A 153 -19.03 23.13 -0.12
C PRO A 153 -17.78 23.67 0.57
N GLU A 154 -17.78 24.94 0.94
CA GLU A 154 -16.62 25.54 1.62
C GLU A 154 -16.53 25.11 3.08
N GLY A 155 -17.64 24.98 3.81
CA GLY A 155 -17.67 24.46 5.17
C GLY A 155 -17.19 23.00 5.23
N LEU A 156 -17.70 22.14 4.36
CA LEU A 156 -17.25 20.74 4.27
C LEU A 156 -15.76 20.65 3.90
N TYR A 157 -15.29 21.46 2.95
CA TYR A 157 -13.87 21.50 2.58
C TYR A 157 -12.98 21.90 3.78
N ARG A 158 -13.37 23.00 4.48
CA ARG A 158 -12.60 23.47 5.66
C ARG A 158 -12.59 22.45 6.78
N TYR A 159 -13.68 21.73 6.96
CA TYR A 159 -13.72 20.62 7.91
C TYR A 159 -12.71 19.53 7.52
N CYS A 160 -12.72 19.05 6.27
CA CYS A 160 -11.75 18.08 5.78
C CYS A 160 -10.30 18.59 5.93
N LEU A 161 -10.05 19.85 5.61
CA LEU A 161 -8.73 20.47 5.78
C LEU A 161 -8.31 20.47 7.27
N SER A 162 -9.22 20.82 8.18
CA SER A 162 -8.92 20.85 9.63
C SER A 162 -8.58 19.46 10.18
N VAL A 163 -9.19 18.41 9.66
CA VAL A 163 -8.84 17.00 10.00
C VAL A 163 -7.40 16.71 9.58
N VAL A 164 -7.02 17.07 8.35
CA VAL A 164 -5.64 16.87 7.86
C VAL A 164 -4.64 17.65 8.71
N GLU A 165 -4.92 18.92 9.02
CA GLU A 165 -4.07 19.77 9.85
C GLU A 165 -3.92 19.23 11.28
N HIS A 166 -5.00 18.72 11.86
CA HIS A 166 -4.97 18.06 13.18
C HIS A 166 -4.03 16.85 13.19
N LEU A 167 -4.13 15.98 12.18
CA LEU A 167 -3.28 14.79 12.08
C LEU A 167 -1.81 15.16 11.84
N LEU A 168 -1.53 16.20 11.04
CA LEU A 168 -0.18 16.74 10.89
C LEU A 168 0.37 17.31 12.21
N ALA A 169 -0.46 18.00 12.99
CA ALA A 169 -0.09 18.53 14.32
C ALA A 169 0.22 17.43 15.34
N LEU A 170 -0.33 16.23 15.16
CA LEU A 170 0.04 15.04 15.95
C LEU A 170 1.37 14.42 15.49
N GLY A 171 1.88 14.81 14.31
CA GLY A 171 3.19 14.41 13.78
C GLY A 171 3.15 13.37 12.66
N PHE A 172 1.98 13.00 12.14
CA PHE A 172 1.88 12.21 10.91
C PHE A 172 2.48 12.98 9.74
N GLN A 173 3.03 12.27 8.77
CA GLN A 173 3.77 12.86 7.65
C GLN A 173 3.18 12.47 6.29
N GLY A 174 2.13 11.65 6.27
CA GLY A 174 1.46 11.22 5.07
C GLY A 174 0.06 10.71 5.33
N PHE A 175 -0.68 10.56 4.25
CA PHE A 175 -2.07 10.12 4.24
C PHE A 175 -2.29 9.07 3.16
N ARG A 176 -2.87 7.93 3.55
CA ARG A 176 -3.53 7.02 2.61
C ARG A 176 -4.99 7.47 2.57
N CYS A 177 -5.44 7.89 1.40
CA CYS A 177 -6.77 8.44 1.22
C CYS A 177 -7.73 7.33 0.81
N ASP A 178 -8.64 7.01 1.73
CA ASP A 178 -9.62 5.95 1.59
C ASP A 178 -10.60 6.25 0.47
N ALA A 179 -10.90 5.25 -0.37
CA ALA A 179 -11.80 5.35 -1.53
C ALA A 179 -11.64 6.68 -2.28
N ALA A 180 -10.40 7.08 -2.58
CA ALA A 180 -10.08 8.41 -3.10
C ALA A 180 -10.85 8.75 -4.39
N TYR A 181 -11.20 7.75 -5.17
CA TYR A 181 -12.00 7.88 -6.41
C TYR A 181 -13.46 8.28 -6.16
N GLN A 182 -13.95 8.21 -4.92
CA GLN A 182 -15.30 8.67 -4.54
C GLN A 182 -15.36 10.15 -4.17
N VAL A 183 -14.21 10.78 -4.04
CA VAL A 183 -14.09 12.23 -3.74
C VAL A 183 -13.66 12.96 -5.00
N PRO A 184 -14.28 14.13 -5.33
CA PRO A 184 -14.00 14.83 -6.57
C PRO A 184 -12.51 15.18 -6.78
N PRO A 185 -11.96 15.00 -7.99
CA PRO A 185 -10.57 15.31 -8.30
C PRO A 185 -10.13 16.75 -7.95
N ASN A 186 -10.99 17.72 -8.18
CA ASN A 186 -10.71 19.13 -7.87
C ASN A 186 -10.61 19.40 -6.37
N LEU A 187 -11.35 18.65 -5.53
CA LEU A 187 -11.23 18.76 -4.07
C LEU A 187 -9.86 18.24 -3.63
N TRP A 188 -9.44 17.08 -4.15
CA TRP A 188 -8.11 16.54 -3.86
C TRP A 188 -7.00 17.48 -4.32
N GLN A 189 -7.10 18.04 -5.54
CA GLN A 189 -6.12 19.00 -6.05
C GLN A 189 -5.98 20.19 -5.10
N ARG A 190 -7.11 20.79 -4.69
CA ARG A 190 -7.12 21.92 -3.76
C ARG A 190 -6.50 21.55 -2.42
N LEU A 191 -6.93 20.44 -1.81
CA LEU A 191 -6.46 19.98 -0.50
C LEU A 191 -4.96 19.67 -0.51
N ILE A 192 -4.50 18.90 -1.50
CA ILE A 192 -3.09 18.51 -1.63
C ILE A 192 -2.21 19.74 -1.88
N GLN A 193 -2.63 20.66 -2.75
CA GLN A 193 -1.89 21.89 -3.01
C GLN A 193 -1.82 22.79 -1.77
N GLU A 194 -2.91 22.97 -1.06
CA GLU A 194 -2.97 23.80 0.14
C GLU A 194 -2.08 23.22 1.25
N ILE A 195 -2.16 21.92 1.51
CA ILE A 195 -1.31 21.26 2.50
C ILE A 195 0.17 21.32 2.09
N LYS A 196 0.50 20.98 0.84
CA LYS A 196 1.90 20.97 0.37
C LYS A 196 2.51 22.38 0.30
N SER A 197 1.70 23.45 0.20
CA SER A 197 2.22 24.81 0.27
C SER A 197 2.83 25.16 1.62
N ARG A 198 2.36 24.53 2.70
CA ARG A 198 2.81 24.72 4.10
C ARG A 198 3.66 23.54 4.61
N HIS A 199 3.38 22.35 4.13
CA HIS A 199 4.00 21.09 4.52
C HIS A 199 4.50 20.33 3.28
N LEU A 200 5.55 20.85 2.63
CA LEU A 200 6.05 20.40 1.33
C LEU A 200 6.34 18.89 1.24
N HIS A 201 6.68 18.26 2.34
CA HIS A 201 7.07 16.85 2.39
C HIS A 201 5.93 15.88 2.75
N THR A 202 4.71 16.40 2.91
CA THR A 202 3.54 15.54 3.15
C THR A 202 3.29 14.64 1.95
N CYS A 203 3.14 13.34 2.21
CA CYS A 203 2.89 12.34 1.18
C CYS A 203 1.40 11.99 1.13
N PHE A 204 0.81 12.00 -0.07
CA PHE A 204 -0.57 11.59 -0.30
C PHE A 204 -0.60 10.36 -1.20
N VAL A 205 -1.26 9.31 -0.74
CA VAL A 205 -1.42 8.04 -1.44
C VAL A 205 -2.91 7.77 -1.63
N ALA A 206 -3.35 7.57 -2.87
CA ALA A 206 -4.76 7.29 -3.16
C ALA A 206 -5.03 5.79 -3.16
N GLU A 207 -6.08 5.37 -2.48
CA GLU A 207 -6.67 4.07 -2.72
C GLU A 207 -7.57 4.15 -3.95
N THR A 208 -7.30 3.28 -4.93
CA THR A 208 -7.99 3.17 -6.22
C THR A 208 -8.44 1.75 -6.51
N LEU A 209 -8.71 0.96 -5.45
CA LEU A 209 -9.11 -0.42 -5.58
C LEU A 209 -10.62 -0.52 -5.88
N GLY A 210 -10.99 -1.40 -6.83
CA GLY A 210 -12.38 -1.62 -7.20
C GLY A 210 -13.03 -0.49 -8.05
N CYS A 211 -12.26 0.52 -8.46
CA CYS A 211 -12.75 1.59 -9.32
C CYS A 211 -12.46 1.32 -10.82
N SER A 212 -13.11 2.07 -11.69
CA SER A 212 -12.86 1.97 -13.14
C SER A 212 -11.50 2.55 -13.54
N ALA A 213 -11.05 2.21 -14.75
CA ALA A 213 -9.82 2.77 -15.33
C ALA A 213 -9.87 4.31 -15.42
N ASP A 214 -11.03 4.87 -15.78
CA ASP A 214 -11.20 6.32 -15.86
C ASP A 214 -11.12 6.98 -14.47
N GLN A 215 -11.77 6.41 -13.45
CA GLN A 215 -11.65 6.87 -12.08
C GLN A 215 -10.20 6.79 -11.57
N THR A 216 -9.49 5.70 -11.90
CA THR A 216 -8.06 5.56 -11.55
C THR A 216 -7.23 6.68 -12.19
N ARG A 217 -7.47 6.98 -13.49
CA ARG A 217 -6.75 8.05 -14.22
C ARG A 217 -7.03 9.42 -13.61
N ASP A 218 -8.30 9.74 -13.37
CA ASP A 218 -8.73 11.04 -12.85
C ASP A 218 -8.17 11.26 -11.43
N THR A 219 -8.20 10.22 -10.60
CA THR A 219 -7.58 10.24 -9.27
C THR A 219 -6.07 10.44 -9.37
N ALA A 220 -5.38 9.72 -10.26
CA ALA A 220 -3.94 9.86 -10.46
C ALA A 220 -3.54 11.30 -10.86
N GLN A 221 -4.39 12.00 -11.64
CA GLN A 221 -4.17 13.37 -12.08
C GLN A 221 -4.46 14.43 -10.99
N SER A 222 -5.00 14.03 -9.84
CA SER A 222 -5.39 14.93 -8.75
C SER A 222 -4.22 15.37 -7.85
N GLY A 223 -2.97 15.02 -8.18
CA GLY A 223 -1.78 15.48 -7.48
C GLY A 223 -1.28 14.55 -6.37
N PHE A 224 -1.79 13.34 -6.29
CA PHE A 224 -1.28 12.28 -5.41
C PHE A 224 0.17 11.91 -5.72
N ASP A 225 0.93 11.53 -4.72
CA ASP A 225 2.31 11.05 -4.89
C ASP A 225 2.34 9.60 -5.35
N TYR A 226 1.33 8.80 -4.95
CA TYR A 226 1.16 7.39 -5.30
C TYR A 226 -0.33 7.03 -5.39
N VAL A 227 -0.61 5.98 -6.18
CA VAL A 227 -1.89 5.26 -6.18
C VAL A 227 -1.65 3.78 -5.93
N PHE A 228 -2.59 3.07 -5.28
CA PHE A 228 -2.53 1.62 -5.20
C PHE A 228 -2.94 1.01 -6.53
N ASN A 229 -2.26 -0.04 -6.97
CA ASN A 229 -2.65 -0.83 -8.13
C ASN A 229 -3.29 -2.17 -7.70
N SER A 230 -3.82 -2.90 -8.68
CA SER A 230 -4.54 -4.15 -8.42
C SER A 230 -3.65 -5.41 -8.50
N SER A 231 -2.33 -5.27 -8.26
CA SER A 231 -1.36 -6.38 -8.38
C SER A 231 -1.70 -7.62 -7.57
N LYS A 232 -2.38 -7.47 -6.42
CA LYS A 232 -2.88 -8.56 -5.57
C LYS A 232 -3.70 -9.61 -6.35
N TRP A 233 -4.46 -9.20 -7.35
CA TRP A 233 -5.37 -10.07 -8.10
C TRP A 233 -4.80 -10.53 -9.44
N TRP A 234 -3.54 -10.19 -9.73
CA TRP A 234 -2.92 -10.58 -11.00
C TRP A 234 -2.54 -12.07 -11.03
N ASN A 235 -2.82 -12.72 -12.15
CA ASN A 235 -2.57 -14.16 -12.35
C ASN A 235 -1.20 -14.46 -12.96
N PHE A 236 -0.30 -13.48 -13.07
CA PHE A 236 1.01 -13.57 -13.74
C PHE A 236 0.94 -13.94 -15.23
N GLN A 237 -0.19 -13.67 -15.90
CA GLN A 237 -0.37 -14.01 -17.34
C GLN A 237 -1.00 -12.87 -18.13
N ASP A 238 -2.13 -12.35 -17.67
CA ASP A 238 -2.94 -11.40 -18.42
C ASP A 238 -2.30 -10.01 -18.47
N TRP A 239 -2.53 -9.30 -19.56
CA TRP A 239 -1.92 -7.98 -19.79
C TRP A 239 -2.54 -6.84 -18.97
N TRP A 240 -3.69 -7.04 -18.39
CA TRP A 240 -4.44 -5.96 -17.72
C TRP A 240 -3.63 -5.23 -16.62
N LEU A 241 -2.72 -5.92 -15.91
CA LEU A 241 -1.89 -5.25 -14.90
C LEU A 241 -0.88 -4.30 -15.54
N ILE A 242 -0.31 -4.68 -16.68
CA ILE A 242 0.59 -3.80 -17.46
C ILE A 242 -0.18 -2.62 -18.05
N GLU A 243 -1.42 -2.84 -18.50
CA GLU A 243 -2.30 -1.77 -18.97
C GLU A 243 -2.63 -0.79 -17.85
N GLN A 244 -3.00 -1.28 -16.65
CA GLN A 244 -3.24 -0.45 -15.47
C GLN A 244 -1.97 0.32 -15.07
N TYR A 245 -0.81 -0.32 -15.08
CA TYR A 245 0.47 0.33 -14.81
C TYR A 245 0.75 1.45 -15.81
N ASN A 246 0.59 1.20 -17.11
CA ASN A 246 0.82 2.18 -18.15
C ASN A 246 -0.18 3.34 -18.10
N LEU A 247 -1.41 3.11 -17.62
CA LEU A 247 -2.44 4.14 -17.50
C LEU A 247 -2.01 5.32 -16.59
N VAL A 248 -1.24 5.03 -15.54
CA VAL A 248 -0.92 6.01 -14.49
C VAL A 248 0.56 6.39 -14.43
N ARG A 249 1.48 5.56 -14.92
CA ARG A 249 2.93 5.71 -14.71
C ARG A 249 3.56 7.03 -15.14
N GLU A 250 2.97 7.72 -16.13
CA GLU A 250 3.44 9.04 -16.58
C GLU A 250 2.96 10.19 -15.67
N THR A 251 1.93 9.93 -14.86
CA THR A 251 1.27 10.94 -14.03
C THR A 251 1.69 10.82 -12.56
N THR A 252 1.64 9.60 -12.02
CA THR A 252 1.96 9.32 -10.62
C THR A 252 2.62 7.95 -10.48
N ARG A 253 3.08 7.65 -9.27
CA ARG A 253 3.69 6.34 -8.96
C ARG A 253 2.63 5.38 -8.44
N SER A 254 2.89 4.08 -8.54
CA SER A 254 2.02 3.08 -7.97
C SER A 254 2.66 2.32 -6.80
N ILE A 255 1.79 1.74 -5.97
CA ILE A 255 2.13 0.83 -4.88
C ILE A 255 1.50 -0.52 -5.20
N SER A 256 2.34 -1.55 -5.30
CA SER A 256 1.93 -2.94 -5.40
C SER A 256 1.90 -3.59 -4.03
N PHE A 257 1.07 -4.61 -3.87
CA PHE A 257 0.95 -5.33 -2.60
C PHE A 257 0.50 -6.79 -2.83
N PRO A 258 0.99 -7.76 -2.01
CA PRO A 258 0.55 -9.15 -2.09
C PRO A 258 -0.78 -9.40 -1.37
N GLU A 259 -1.08 -8.61 -0.35
CA GLU A 259 -2.34 -8.56 0.39
C GLU A 259 -2.51 -7.20 1.09
N SER A 260 -3.72 -6.87 1.51
CA SER A 260 -4.04 -5.70 2.32
C SER A 260 -4.89 -6.08 3.54
N HIS A 261 -5.24 -5.10 4.36
CA HIS A 261 -6.17 -5.30 5.49
C HIS A 261 -7.61 -5.63 5.05
N ASP A 262 -7.97 -5.36 3.78
CA ASP A 262 -9.29 -5.61 3.19
C ASP A 262 -9.36 -6.91 2.38
N THR A 263 -8.24 -7.60 2.19
CA THR A 263 -8.19 -8.84 1.41
C THR A 263 -8.03 -10.06 2.31
N PRO A 264 -8.38 -11.26 1.82
CA PRO A 264 -7.93 -12.49 2.47
C PRO A 264 -6.42 -12.52 2.62
N ARG A 265 -5.94 -13.18 3.67
CA ARG A 265 -4.51 -13.42 3.87
C ARG A 265 -3.95 -14.29 2.76
N LEU A 266 -2.89 -13.86 2.11
CA LEU A 266 -2.26 -14.64 1.04
C LEU A 266 -1.84 -16.03 1.50
N CYS A 267 -1.27 -16.14 2.70
CA CYS A 267 -0.88 -17.43 3.25
C CYS A 267 -2.06 -18.40 3.41
N GLN A 268 -3.27 -17.89 3.69
CA GLN A 268 -4.50 -18.69 3.71
C GLN A 268 -4.90 -19.13 2.29
N GLU A 269 -4.87 -18.22 1.32
CA GLU A 269 -5.25 -18.50 -0.07
C GLU A 269 -4.33 -19.55 -0.73
N VAL A 270 -3.03 -19.52 -0.38
CA VAL A 270 -2.04 -20.48 -0.91
C VAL A 270 -1.83 -21.70 0.00
N ASN A 271 -2.77 -21.99 0.92
CA ASN A 271 -2.74 -23.14 1.82
C ASN A 271 -1.43 -23.27 2.63
N GLY A 272 -0.82 -22.14 3.02
CA GLY A 272 0.42 -22.09 3.80
C GLY A 272 1.70 -22.28 3.00
N ASN A 273 1.65 -22.25 1.67
CA ASN A 273 2.83 -22.36 0.84
C ASN A 273 3.67 -21.08 0.91
N LEU A 274 4.74 -21.10 1.69
CA LEU A 274 5.62 -19.93 1.89
C LEU A 274 6.42 -19.56 0.62
N ASN A 275 6.62 -20.50 -0.32
CA ASN A 275 7.26 -20.17 -1.60
C ASN A 275 6.35 -19.23 -2.41
N ALA A 276 5.03 -19.48 -2.42
CA ALA A 276 4.07 -18.58 -3.04
C ALA A 276 4.04 -17.22 -2.33
N VAL A 277 4.07 -17.18 -0.99
CA VAL A 277 4.10 -15.92 -0.24
C VAL A 277 5.34 -15.09 -0.58
N LYS A 278 6.52 -15.71 -0.62
CA LYS A 278 7.79 -15.08 -1.03
C LYS A 278 7.73 -14.57 -2.47
N GLN A 279 7.22 -15.38 -3.38
CA GLN A 279 7.05 -15.06 -4.80
C GLN A 279 6.22 -13.77 -5.00
N TRP A 280 5.06 -13.70 -4.36
CA TRP A 280 4.17 -12.55 -4.43
C TRP A 280 4.79 -11.28 -3.84
N TYR A 281 5.52 -11.40 -2.72
CA TYR A 281 6.20 -10.26 -2.15
C TYR A 281 7.32 -9.74 -3.05
N LEU A 282 8.14 -10.63 -3.60
CA LEU A 282 9.22 -10.27 -4.52
C LEU A 282 8.67 -9.55 -5.76
N PHE A 283 7.63 -10.12 -6.37
CA PHE A 283 6.98 -9.49 -7.53
C PHE A 283 6.44 -8.10 -7.17
N SER A 284 5.64 -7.99 -6.11
CA SER A 284 5.06 -6.71 -5.68
C SER A 284 6.13 -5.65 -5.39
N ALA A 285 7.22 -6.05 -4.74
CA ALA A 285 8.31 -5.14 -4.41
C ALA A 285 9.06 -4.62 -5.65
N LEU A 286 9.21 -5.43 -6.70
CA LEU A 286 10.03 -5.07 -7.87
C LEU A 286 9.21 -4.55 -9.04
N PHE A 287 7.89 -4.75 -9.04
CA PHE A 287 7.01 -4.30 -10.13
C PHE A 287 6.79 -2.78 -10.10
N SER A 288 6.38 -2.22 -8.98
CA SER A 288 6.06 -0.78 -8.82
C SER A 288 7.13 -0.01 -8.04
N ALA A 289 7.09 1.32 -8.11
CA ALA A 289 7.94 2.20 -7.30
C ALA A 289 7.66 2.09 -5.80
N GLY A 290 6.43 1.71 -5.42
CA GLY A 290 6.03 1.44 -4.04
C GLY A 290 5.71 -0.05 -3.80
N VAL A 291 5.90 -0.50 -2.57
CA VAL A 291 5.42 -1.81 -2.08
C VAL A 291 4.78 -1.65 -0.71
N MET A 292 3.69 -2.36 -0.48
CA MET A 292 3.04 -2.46 0.83
C MET A 292 2.82 -3.92 1.22
N MET A 293 2.88 -4.20 2.54
CA MET A 293 2.34 -5.42 3.13
C MET A 293 1.74 -5.12 4.51
N PRO A 294 0.69 -5.84 4.96
CA PRO A 294 0.12 -5.66 6.29
C PRO A 294 0.85 -6.49 7.34
N ILE A 295 0.71 -6.04 8.59
CA ILE A 295 1.18 -6.74 9.80
C ILE A 295 0.73 -8.21 9.83
N GLY A 296 1.65 -9.10 10.16
CA GLY A 296 1.43 -10.55 10.20
C GLY A 296 1.75 -11.27 8.88
N PHE A 297 1.90 -10.55 7.77
CA PHE A 297 2.37 -11.14 6.51
C PHE A 297 3.75 -11.79 6.68
N GLU A 298 4.65 -11.13 7.40
CA GLU A 298 6.00 -11.59 7.72
C GLU A 298 6.03 -12.91 8.49
N PHE A 299 4.92 -13.29 9.11
CA PHE A 299 4.77 -14.54 9.86
C PHE A 299 3.79 -15.53 9.21
N GLY A 300 3.36 -15.25 7.98
CA GLY A 300 2.42 -16.11 7.26
C GLY A 300 1.08 -16.26 7.96
N PHE A 301 0.56 -15.17 8.57
CA PHE A 301 -0.74 -15.19 9.24
C PHE A 301 -1.85 -15.54 8.26
N ARG A 302 -2.85 -16.27 8.74
CA ARG A 302 -3.98 -16.80 7.96
C ARG A 302 -5.32 -16.18 8.34
N LYS A 303 -5.46 -15.67 9.57
CA LYS A 303 -6.69 -14.98 10.00
C LYS A 303 -6.80 -13.65 9.28
N PRO A 304 -7.93 -13.37 8.59
CA PRO A 304 -8.16 -12.06 7.99
C PRO A 304 -8.23 -10.98 9.07
N LEU A 305 -7.83 -9.77 8.69
CA LEU A 305 -8.05 -8.60 9.52
C LEU A 305 -9.51 -8.15 9.39
N HIS A 306 -10.12 -7.78 10.51
CA HIS A 306 -11.49 -7.32 10.55
C HIS A 306 -11.58 -5.98 11.29
N VAL A 307 -12.10 -4.96 10.63
CA VAL A 307 -12.12 -3.56 11.10
C VAL A 307 -12.92 -3.31 12.40
N VAL A 308 -13.65 -4.33 12.88
CA VAL A 308 -14.43 -4.29 14.13
C VAL A 308 -13.93 -5.30 15.16
N ASN A 309 -13.70 -6.55 14.71
CA ASN A 309 -13.60 -7.71 15.62
C ASN A 309 -12.16 -8.16 15.89
N THR A 310 -11.19 -7.71 15.10
CA THR A 310 -9.78 -8.03 15.37
C THR A 310 -9.34 -7.46 16.72
N SER A 311 -8.52 -8.21 17.41
CA SER A 311 -7.94 -7.83 18.70
C SER A 311 -6.50 -8.37 18.82
N PRO A 312 -5.71 -7.96 19.81
CA PRO A 312 -4.38 -8.52 20.04
C PRO A 312 -4.37 -10.03 20.33
N ALA A 313 -5.51 -10.60 20.77
CA ALA A 313 -5.66 -12.04 20.98
C ALA A 313 -5.67 -12.84 19.64
N ASP A 314 -5.88 -12.16 18.50
CA ASP A 314 -5.84 -12.77 17.18
C ASP A 314 -4.41 -12.89 16.61
N TRP A 315 -3.39 -12.48 17.40
CA TRP A 315 -2.00 -12.72 17.06
C TRP A 315 -1.73 -14.23 16.93
N GLU A 316 -1.41 -14.69 15.74
CA GLU A 316 -1.23 -16.12 15.48
C GLU A 316 0.15 -16.62 15.95
N LYS A 317 0.17 -17.84 16.49
CA LYS A 317 1.41 -18.57 16.74
C LYS A 317 1.76 -19.37 15.49
N THR A 318 2.95 -19.14 14.93
CA THR A 318 3.41 -19.76 13.68
C THR A 318 4.91 -19.96 13.73
N ASP A 319 5.41 -20.96 13.03
CA ASP A 319 6.83 -21.20 12.83
C ASP A 319 7.37 -20.46 11.58
N ALA A 320 6.50 -19.84 10.80
CA ALA A 320 6.91 -19.07 9.64
C ALA A 320 7.56 -17.74 10.07
N ASP A 321 8.74 -17.46 9.50
CA ASP A 321 9.44 -16.19 9.66
C ASP A 321 10.05 -15.77 8.31
N LEU A 322 9.46 -14.78 7.68
CA LEU A 322 9.90 -14.19 6.42
C LEU A 322 10.65 -12.85 6.61
N THR A 323 10.88 -12.41 7.83
CA THR A 323 11.47 -11.09 8.12
C THR A 323 12.80 -10.89 7.42
N SER A 324 13.69 -11.88 7.46
CA SER A 324 14.99 -11.82 6.77
C SER A 324 14.85 -11.77 5.24
N TYR A 325 13.91 -12.54 4.67
CA TYR A 325 13.64 -12.52 3.23
C TYR A 325 13.11 -11.16 2.79
N ILE A 326 12.13 -10.61 3.50
CA ILE A 326 11.55 -9.30 3.24
C ILE A 326 12.61 -8.20 3.32
N ALA A 327 13.48 -8.25 4.34
CA ALA A 327 14.58 -7.30 4.48
C ALA A 327 15.52 -7.30 3.26
N LYS A 328 15.88 -8.49 2.75
CA LYS A 328 16.71 -8.61 1.54
C LYS A 328 16.01 -8.07 0.29
N VAL A 329 14.73 -8.39 0.09
CA VAL A 329 13.94 -7.86 -1.04
C VAL A 329 13.84 -6.33 -0.96
N ASN A 330 13.57 -5.76 0.22
CA ASN A 330 13.53 -4.32 0.41
C ASN A 330 14.90 -3.66 0.19
N ALA A 331 16.00 -4.33 0.56
CA ALA A 331 17.35 -3.86 0.28
C ALA A 331 17.63 -3.82 -1.24
N ILE A 332 17.22 -4.84 -1.99
CA ILE A 332 17.32 -4.88 -3.45
C ILE A 332 16.53 -3.71 -4.05
N LYS A 333 15.26 -3.56 -3.64
CA LYS A 333 14.41 -2.46 -4.09
C LYS A 333 15.06 -1.10 -3.88
N LYS A 334 15.62 -0.85 -2.69
CA LYS A 334 16.26 0.42 -2.32
C LYS A 334 17.63 0.62 -2.97
N GLY A 335 18.34 -0.45 -3.26
CA GLY A 335 19.68 -0.42 -3.82
C GLY A 335 19.76 -0.12 -5.31
N HIS A 336 18.65 -0.22 -6.04
CA HIS A 336 18.64 -0.09 -7.50
C HIS A 336 17.58 0.90 -7.98
N PHE A 337 18.00 1.97 -8.67
CA PHE A 337 17.12 3.05 -9.12
C PHE A 337 16.01 2.59 -10.07
N VAL A 338 16.22 1.54 -10.83
CA VAL A 338 15.19 0.94 -11.71
C VAL A 338 13.92 0.54 -10.96
N PHE A 339 13.99 0.30 -9.65
CA PHE A 339 12.84 -0.02 -8.79
C PHE A 339 12.29 1.20 -8.03
N HIS A 340 12.86 2.40 -8.23
CA HIS A 340 12.38 3.64 -7.61
C HIS A 340 11.43 4.43 -8.50
N GLU A 341 11.32 4.05 -9.77
CA GLU A 341 10.60 4.79 -10.81
C GLU A 341 9.47 3.93 -11.41
N GLU A 342 8.44 4.58 -11.92
CA GLU A 342 7.47 3.96 -12.82
C GLU A 342 8.06 3.93 -14.23
N SER A 343 9.05 3.09 -14.40
CA SER A 343 9.86 2.98 -15.61
C SER A 343 9.16 2.14 -16.69
N PRO A 344 9.59 2.21 -17.95
CA PRO A 344 9.18 1.25 -18.96
C PRO A 344 9.35 -0.18 -18.44
N THR A 345 8.29 -0.96 -18.52
CA THR A 345 8.23 -2.36 -18.06
C THR A 345 7.65 -3.21 -19.17
N ASN A 346 8.24 -4.36 -19.42
CA ASN A 346 7.76 -5.32 -20.40
C ASN A 346 7.80 -6.74 -19.84
N MET A 347 6.84 -7.56 -20.29
CA MET A 347 6.81 -9.00 -20.04
C MET A 347 7.14 -9.73 -21.32
N PHE A 348 8.12 -10.62 -21.28
CA PHE A 348 8.50 -11.41 -22.44
C PHE A 348 7.81 -12.77 -22.41
N PRO A 349 7.24 -13.22 -23.55
CA PRO A 349 6.74 -14.58 -23.66
C PRO A 349 7.90 -15.57 -23.56
N TYR A 350 7.66 -16.70 -22.91
CA TYR A 350 8.61 -17.78 -22.81
C TYR A 350 7.94 -19.14 -23.08
N GLN A 351 8.69 -20.10 -23.63
CA GLN A 351 8.16 -21.41 -24.00
C GLN A 351 7.58 -22.20 -22.82
N ASN A 352 8.15 -22.03 -21.62
CA ASN A 352 7.59 -22.61 -20.40
C ASN A 352 6.58 -21.61 -19.78
N PRO A 353 5.28 -21.95 -19.75
CA PRO A 353 4.25 -21.04 -19.23
C PRO A 353 4.37 -20.79 -17.73
N ASN A 354 5.15 -21.59 -17.00
CA ASN A 354 5.41 -21.39 -15.58
C ASN A 354 6.55 -20.41 -15.29
N ILE A 355 7.21 -19.89 -16.34
CA ILE A 355 8.24 -18.86 -16.18
C ILE A 355 7.67 -17.48 -16.58
N LEU A 356 7.78 -16.53 -15.70
CA LEU A 356 7.56 -15.11 -15.99
C LEU A 356 8.91 -14.45 -16.22
N ILE A 357 9.03 -13.67 -17.30
CA ILE A 357 10.19 -12.83 -17.58
C ILE A 357 9.72 -11.38 -17.62
N MET A 358 10.09 -10.60 -16.62
CA MET A 358 9.79 -9.17 -16.53
C MET A 358 11.07 -8.36 -16.67
N TRP A 359 11.08 -7.43 -17.63
CA TRP A 359 12.13 -6.44 -17.80
C TRP A 359 11.66 -5.06 -17.35
N LYS A 360 12.56 -4.30 -16.73
CA LYS A 360 12.38 -2.88 -16.40
C LYS A 360 13.64 -2.11 -16.75
N ALA A 361 13.46 -0.83 -17.13
CA ALA A 361 14.56 0.08 -17.37
C ALA A 361 14.35 1.41 -16.66
N SER A 362 15.40 1.95 -16.06
CA SER A 362 15.38 3.30 -15.51
C SER A 362 15.59 4.33 -16.62
N ALA A 363 14.67 5.29 -16.72
CA ALA A 363 14.75 6.33 -17.77
C ALA A 363 15.96 7.26 -17.59
N LYS A 364 16.38 7.53 -16.35
CA LYS A 364 17.42 8.51 -16.03
C LYS A 364 18.81 7.90 -15.81
N HIS A 365 18.85 6.74 -15.19
CA HIS A 365 20.09 6.10 -14.73
C HIS A 365 20.62 5.06 -15.70
N ARG A 366 19.85 4.72 -16.73
CA ARG A 366 20.15 3.69 -17.74
C ARG A 366 20.42 2.30 -17.13
N ASP A 367 19.89 2.04 -15.94
CA ASP A 367 19.93 0.74 -15.30
C ASP A 367 18.78 -0.12 -15.84
N GLU A 368 19.03 -1.39 -15.98
CA GLU A 368 18.01 -2.38 -16.36
C GLU A 368 17.94 -3.46 -15.28
N ALA A 369 16.77 -4.04 -15.13
CA ALA A 369 16.53 -5.20 -14.30
C ALA A 369 15.73 -6.24 -15.08
N LEU A 370 16.07 -7.50 -14.86
CA LEU A 370 15.36 -8.66 -15.37
C LEU A 370 14.96 -9.54 -14.18
N LEU A 371 13.66 -9.72 -14.00
CA LEU A 371 13.12 -10.69 -13.07
C LEU A 371 12.68 -11.93 -13.85
N ILE A 372 13.27 -13.08 -13.53
CA ILE A 372 12.87 -14.39 -14.04
C ILE A 372 12.27 -15.15 -12.89
N LEU A 373 10.95 -15.34 -12.91
CA LEU A 373 10.18 -15.85 -11.80
C LEU A 373 9.58 -17.22 -12.14
N ASN A 374 9.86 -18.24 -11.31
CA ASN A 374 9.12 -19.47 -11.36
C ASN A 374 7.73 -19.24 -10.74
N LYS A 375 6.66 -19.30 -11.56
CA LYS A 375 5.28 -19.11 -11.12
C LYS A 375 4.71 -20.31 -10.36
N ASP A 376 5.33 -21.49 -10.53
CA ASP A 376 4.94 -22.71 -9.83
C ASP A 376 5.59 -22.74 -8.43
N PRO A 377 4.81 -22.62 -7.33
CA PRO A 377 5.36 -22.62 -5.99
C PRO A 377 5.60 -24.04 -5.43
N GLN A 378 5.42 -25.09 -6.25
CA GLN A 378 5.55 -26.49 -5.85
C GLN A 378 6.67 -27.24 -6.57
N HIS A 379 6.97 -26.88 -7.83
CA HIS A 379 7.92 -27.62 -8.66
C HIS A 379 9.04 -26.72 -9.20
N HIS A 380 10.18 -27.32 -9.42
CA HIS A 380 11.28 -26.68 -10.16
C HIS A 380 10.87 -26.40 -11.60
N GLN A 381 11.39 -25.32 -12.17
CA GLN A 381 11.16 -24.95 -13.56
C GLN A 381 12.46 -24.55 -14.22
N GLU A 382 12.69 -25.07 -15.42
CA GLU A 382 13.90 -24.81 -16.17
C GLU A 382 13.80 -23.52 -16.97
N PHE A 383 14.80 -22.67 -16.84
CA PHE A 383 14.99 -21.48 -17.68
C PHE A 383 16.33 -21.60 -18.41
N SER A 384 16.31 -21.31 -19.71
CA SER A 384 17.52 -21.26 -20.53
C SER A 384 17.47 -20.14 -21.57
N THR A 385 18.62 -19.58 -21.88
CA THR A 385 18.79 -18.64 -22.97
C THR A 385 20.21 -18.72 -23.52
N ASP A 386 20.35 -18.59 -24.84
CA ASP A 386 21.67 -18.50 -25.46
C ASP A 386 22.33 -17.16 -25.10
N GLN A 387 21.53 -16.08 -25.05
CA GLN A 387 22.01 -14.73 -24.77
C GLN A 387 20.96 -13.90 -24.07
N PHE A 388 21.33 -13.18 -23.02
CA PHE A 388 20.45 -12.23 -22.31
C PHE A 388 20.08 -10.98 -23.12
N ARG A 389 20.82 -10.67 -24.20
CA ARG A 389 20.47 -9.59 -25.16
C ARG A 389 19.08 -9.72 -25.77
N ARG A 390 18.44 -10.89 -25.64
CA ARG A 390 17.02 -11.07 -26.03
C ARG A 390 16.06 -10.31 -25.10
N PHE A 391 16.49 -10.05 -23.87
CA PHE A 391 15.64 -9.50 -22.81
C PHE A 391 16.12 -8.15 -22.29
N VAL A 392 17.41 -7.82 -22.42
CA VAL A 392 18.00 -6.57 -21.95
C VAL A 392 18.62 -5.81 -23.12
N GLN A 393 18.53 -4.47 -23.06
CA GLN A 393 19.04 -3.59 -24.11
C GLN A 393 20.46 -3.08 -23.81
N SER A 394 20.83 -3.08 -22.54
CA SER A 394 22.17 -2.65 -22.11
C SER A 394 23.24 -3.66 -22.55
N GLY A 395 24.40 -3.17 -23.00
CA GLY A 395 25.58 -3.99 -23.17
C GLY A 395 26.40 -4.19 -21.88
N ALA A 396 25.92 -3.66 -20.73
CA ALA A 396 26.58 -3.83 -19.45
C ALA A 396 26.41 -5.25 -18.89
N PRO A 397 27.39 -5.80 -18.14
CA PRO A 397 27.27 -7.10 -17.51
C PRO A 397 26.07 -7.16 -16.57
N LEU A 398 25.39 -8.29 -16.56
CA LEU A 398 24.34 -8.61 -15.59
C LEU A 398 24.97 -9.15 -14.32
N ARG A 399 24.42 -8.72 -13.18
CA ARG A 399 24.75 -9.24 -11.84
C ARG A 399 23.50 -9.77 -11.19
N ASP A 400 23.59 -10.92 -10.56
CA ASP A 400 22.52 -11.49 -9.76
C ASP A 400 22.48 -10.82 -8.38
N VAL A 401 21.33 -10.30 -8.02
CA VAL A 401 21.04 -9.67 -6.72
C VAL A 401 19.86 -10.36 -6.03
N SER A 402 19.54 -11.57 -6.43
CA SER A 402 18.42 -12.34 -5.87
C SER A 402 18.48 -12.43 -4.34
N PRO A 403 17.34 -12.40 -3.64
CA PRO A 403 17.30 -12.42 -2.18
C PRO A 403 17.75 -13.77 -1.59
N GLU A 404 17.62 -14.84 -2.39
CA GLU A 404 18.05 -16.20 -2.05
C GLU A 404 18.74 -16.83 -3.27
N TYR A 405 19.74 -17.67 -3.02
CA TYR A 405 20.46 -18.46 -4.04
C TYR A 405 21.09 -17.62 -5.18
N ALA A 406 21.54 -16.42 -4.86
CA ALA A 406 22.19 -15.54 -5.83
C ALA A 406 23.44 -16.21 -6.44
N LEU A 407 23.57 -16.07 -7.76
CA LEU A 407 24.69 -16.62 -8.53
C LEU A 407 25.88 -15.66 -8.46
N GLU A 408 27.07 -16.19 -8.27
CA GLU A 408 28.31 -15.42 -8.31
C GLU A 408 28.64 -14.94 -9.74
N TYR A 409 28.37 -15.81 -10.71
CA TYR A 409 28.67 -15.55 -12.13
C TYR A 409 27.49 -15.92 -13.02
N ILE A 410 27.27 -15.15 -14.08
CA ILE A 410 26.28 -15.38 -15.11
C ILE A 410 27.03 -15.68 -16.41
N HIS A 411 26.90 -16.89 -16.89
CA HIS A 411 27.53 -17.36 -18.13
C HIS A 411 26.51 -17.45 -19.28
N GLU A 412 26.96 -17.24 -20.49
CA GLU A 412 26.18 -17.52 -21.71
C GLU A 412 26.84 -18.65 -22.50
N PRO A 413 26.09 -19.62 -23.03
CA PRO A 413 24.65 -19.82 -22.85
C PRO A 413 24.28 -20.11 -21.39
N PHE A 414 23.10 -19.65 -20.96
CA PHE A 414 22.63 -19.76 -19.59
C PHE A 414 21.57 -20.85 -19.44
N HIS A 415 21.73 -21.69 -18.44
CA HIS A 415 20.76 -22.70 -18.04
C HIS A 415 20.64 -22.74 -16.52
N TYR A 416 19.42 -22.66 -15.99
CA TYR A 416 19.20 -22.63 -14.55
C TYR A 416 17.87 -23.27 -14.17
N SER A 417 17.92 -24.12 -13.14
CA SER A 417 16.74 -24.74 -12.52
C SER A 417 16.25 -23.89 -11.37
N LEU A 418 15.19 -23.08 -11.62
CA LEU A 418 14.56 -22.27 -10.57
C LEU A 418 13.80 -23.18 -9.60
N ARG A 419 14.04 -22.99 -8.31
CA ARG A 419 13.29 -23.65 -7.24
C ARG A 419 11.82 -23.21 -7.23
N PRO A 420 10.92 -23.92 -6.54
CA PRO A 420 9.53 -23.54 -6.38
C PRO A 420 9.39 -22.09 -5.91
N GLY A 421 8.66 -21.27 -6.68
CA GLY A 421 8.41 -19.86 -6.37
C GLY A 421 9.63 -18.91 -6.42
N GLN A 422 10.80 -19.42 -6.78
CA GLN A 422 12.04 -18.63 -6.83
C GLN A 422 12.00 -17.56 -7.92
N GLY A 423 12.46 -16.36 -7.59
CA GLY A 423 12.78 -15.31 -8.56
C GLY A 423 14.28 -15.07 -8.65
N LEU A 424 14.82 -15.07 -9.86
CA LEU A 424 16.17 -14.64 -10.20
C LEU A 424 16.09 -13.16 -10.58
N VAL A 425 16.82 -12.31 -9.88
CA VAL A 425 16.83 -10.85 -10.08
C VAL A 425 18.18 -10.42 -10.62
N LEU A 426 18.23 -10.14 -11.91
CA LEU A 426 19.44 -9.71 -12.60
C LEU A 426 19.39 -8.21 -12.86
N VAL A 427 20.45 -7.50 -12.53
CA VAL A 427 20.56 -6.04 -12.76
C VAL A 427 21.78 -5.72 -13.59
N THR A 428 21.68 -4.73 -14.46
CA THR A 428 22.86 -4.19 -15.13
C THR A 428 23.62 -3.33 -14.14
N SER A 429 24.93 -3.61 -13.98
CA SER A 429 25.80 -2.79 -13.17
C SER A 429 26.49 -1.79 -14.10
N ARG A 430 26.24 -0.50 -13.92
CA ARG A 430 27.17 0.50 -14.41
C ARG A 430 28.24 0.71 -13.34
N MET A 431 29.47 0.52 -13.75
CA MET A 431 30.62 1.01 -12.99
C MET A 431 30.65 2.55 -13.03
#